data_4f966162b060d6088f79e4d9e502ab64
#
_entry.id   4f966162b060d6088f79e4d9e502ab64
#
_cell.length_a   1.000
_cell.length_b   1.000
_cell.length_c   1.000
_cell.angle_alpha   90.00
_cell.angle_beta   90.00
_cell.angle_gamma   90.00
#
_symmetry.space_group_name_H-M   'P 1'
#
loop_
_entity.id
_entity.type
_entity.pdbx_description
1 polymer ?
#
loop_
_entity_poly.entity_id
_entity_poly.type
_entity_poly.pdbx_seq_one_letter_code
_entity_poly.pdbx_strand_id
1 'polypeptide(L)'
;DIKVPGFEQGNFVGPTLFSGVTTDMRIYTEEIFGPVLVVLEVETLDQAIALVNANPFGNGTGLFTQSGAAARKFQSEIDVGQVGINIPIPVPVPFFSFTGSRGSKLGDLGPYGKQVVQFYTQTKTVTSRWFDDDTVNDGVNTTINLR
;
A
#
# COMPACT_ATOMS: atom_id res chain seq x y z
N ASP A 1 23.41 19.08 12.72
CA ASP A 1 24.38 17.96 12.57
C ASP A 1 24.46 17.19 13.89
N ILE A 2 24.29 15.87 13.82
CA ILE A 2 24.52 14.99 14.95
C ILE A 2 26.01 14.64 14.99
N LYS A 3 26.62 14.78 16.18
CA LYS A 3 27.99 14.29 16.45
C LYS A 3 27.89 12.98 17.24
N VAL A 4 28.47 11.91 16.70
CA VAL A 4 28.53 10.61 17.37
C VAL A 4 29.97 10.40 17.85
N PRO A 5 30.23 10.42 19.17
CA PRO A 5 31.59 10.25 19.71
C PRO A 5 32.23 8.94 19.23
N GLY A 6 33.43 9.02 18.72
CA GLY A 6 34.19 7.89 18.14
C GLY A 6 33.87 7.59 16.68
N PHE A 7 32.92 8.33 16.06
CA PHE A 7 32.53 8.20 14.65
C PHE A 7 32.47 9.56 13.96
N GLU A 8 33.41 10.44 14.23
CA GLU A 8 33.43 11.84 13.78
C GLU A 8 33.44 11.99 12.25
N GLN A 9 33.87 10.95 11.54
CA GLN A 9 33.87 10.90 10.06
C GLN A 9 32.64 10.17 9.47
N GLY A 10 31.70 9.77 10.31
CA GLY A 10 30.48 9.09 9.87
C GLY A 10 29.48 10.05 9.23
N ASN A 11 28.64 9.49 8.33
CA ASN A 11 27.58 10.23 7.64
C ASN A 11 26.29 10.16 8.47
N PHE A 12 26.17 10.97 9.51
CA PHE A 12 25.02 11.01 10.39
C PHE A 12 24.12 12.21 10.07
N VAL A 13 22.83 11.95 9.90
CA VAL A 13 21.80 12.99 9.76
C VAL A 13 20.84 12.88 10.93
N GLY A 14 20.63 13.98 11.64
CA GLY A 14 19.71 14.05 12.77
C GLY A 14 18.26 14.14 12.38
N PRO A 15 17.33 13.73 13.27
CA PRO A 15 15.91 13.92 13.04
C PRO A 15 15.58 15.41 12.92
N THR A 16 14.73 15.73 11.96
CA THR A 16 14.29 17.10 11.69
C THR A 16 12.78 17.14 11.59
N LEU A 17 12.17 18.08 12.31
CA LEU A 17 10.72 18.31 12.29
C LEU A 17 10.42 19.68 11.68
N PHE A 18 9.51 19.70 10.71
CA PHE A 18 8.98 20.92 10.10
C PHE A 18 7.51 21.07 10.47
N SER A 19 7.16 22.22 11.03
CA SER A 19 5.77 22.62 11.31
C SER A 19 5.31 23.74 10.36
N GLY A 20 3.99 23.90 10.24
CA GLY A 20 3.41 24.90 9.32
C GLY A 20 3.64 24.56 7.85
N VAL A 21 3.77 23.29 7.54
CA VAL A 21 3.95 22.80 6.16
C VAL A 21 2.62 22.89 5.41
N THR A 22 2.68 23.31 4.17
CA THR A 22 1.54 23.39 3.25
C THR A 22 1.72 22.42 2.08
N THR A 23 0.64 22.10 1.39
CA THR A 23 0.62 21.08 0.33
C THR A 23 1.37 21.45 -0.95
N ASP A 24 1.72 22.73 -1.14
CA ASP A 24 2.51 23.25 -2.25
C ASP A 24 4.02 23.23 -2.00
N MET A 25 4.44 22.94 -0.78
CA MET A 25 5.86 22.88 -0.43
C MET A 25 6.51 21.61 -0.95
N ARG A 26 7.75 21.72 -1.45
CA ARG A 26 8.52 20.56 -1.93
C ARG A 26 8.67 19.47 -0.88
N ILE A 27 8.82 19.84 0.39
CA ILE A 27 8.94 18.88 1.49
C ILE A 27 7.68 18.03 1.71
N TYR A 28 6.51 18.49 1.22
CA TYR A 28 5.27 17.73 1.22
C TYR A 28 5.11 16.90 -0.06
N THR A 29 5.49 17.45 -1.21
CA THR A 29 5.24 16.82 -2.52
C THR A 29 6.29 15.79 -2.93
N GLU A 30 7.51 15.88 -2.38
CA GLU A 30 8.62 14.97 -2.67
C GLU A 30 8.81 13.97 -1.54
N GLU A 31 9.09 12.73 -1.88
CA GLU A 31 9.47 11.71 -0.90
C GLU A 31 10.87 12.02 -0.36
N ILE A 32 10.97 12.30 0.97
CA ILE A 32 12.25 12.52 1.64
C ILE A 32 12.68 11.20 2.28
N PHE A 33 13.60 10.50 1.66
CA PHE A 33 14.14 9.25 2.19
C PHE A 33 15.16 9.51 3.31
N GLY A 34 14.69 10.08 4.43
CA GLY A 34 15.53 10.49 5.54
C GLY A 34 14.73 10.73 6.83
N PRO A 35 15.39 11.08 7.94
CA PRO A 35 14.77 11.26 9.25
C PRO A 35 14.05 12.63 9.35
N VAL A 36 13.04 12.82 8.51
CA VAL A 36 12.28 14.07 8.41
C VAL A 36 10.81 13.80 8.73
N LEU A 37 10.23 14.64 9.57
CA LEU A 37 8.80 14.65 9.89
C LEU A 37 8.22 16.02 9.53
N VAL A 38 7.13 16.04 8.79
CA VAL A 38 6.36 17.25 8.47
C VAL A 38 5.03 17.25 9.22
N VAL A 39 4.63 18.42 9.70
CA VAL A 39 3.38 18.62 10.44
C VAL A 39 2.52 19.62 9.66
N LEU A 40 1.33 19.18 9.29
CA LEU A 40 0.26 19.98 8.72
C LEU A 40 -0.90 20.04 9.72
N GLU A 41 -1.51 21.18 9.87
CA GLU A 41 -2.62 21.38 10.79
C GLU A 41 -3.93 21.46 10.03
N VAL A 42 -4.95 20.80 10.54
CA VAL A 42 -6.32 20.82 10.03
C VAL A 42 -7.31 20.94 11.20
N GLU A 43 -8.49 21.50 10.94
CA GLU A 43 -9.48 21.74 12.00
C GLU A 43 -10.39 20.54 12.24
N THR A 44 -10.58 19.67 11.24
CA THR A 44 -11.55 18.58 11.31
C THR A 44 -10.98 17.26 10.79
N LEU A 45 -11.59 16.15 11.21
CA LEU A 45 -11.27 14.83 10.68
C LEU A 45 -11.54 14.74 9.16
N ASP A 46 -12.58 15.38 8.67
CA ASP A 46 -12.91 15.38 7.24
C ASP A 46 -11.83 16.08 6.41
N GLN A 47 -11.29 17.17 6.90
CA GLN A 47 -10.14 17.85 6.27
C GLN A 47 -8.89 16.95 6.31
N ALA A 48 -8.64 16.24 7.41
CA ALA A 48 -7.52 15.31 7.49
C ALA A 48 -7.65 14.17 6.47
N ILE A 49 -8.83 13.57 6.36
CA ILE A 49 -9.12 12.51 5.38
C ILE A 49 -8.94 13.04 3.95
N ALA A 50 -9.50 14.20 3.65
CA ALA A 50 -9.37 14.81 2.33
C ALA A 50 -7.91 15.10 1.97
N LEU A 51 -7.13 15.62 2.92
CA LEU A 51 -5.70 15.90 2.76
C LEU A 51 -4.91 14.62 2.42
N VAL A 52 -5.12 13.55 3.18
CA VAL A 52 -4.44 12.27 2.96
C VAL A 52 -4.86 11.64 1.63
N ASN A 53 -6.15 11.67 1.30
CA ASN A 53 -6.66 11.10 0.05
C ASN A 53 -6.21 11.87 -1.19
N ALA A 54 -5.91 13.15 -1.08
CA ALA A 54 -5.36 13.97 -2.16
C ALA A 54 -3.87 13.74 -2.42
N ASN A 55 -3.15 13.11 -1.50
CA ASN A 55 -1.72 12.82 -1.66
C ASN A 55 -1.51 11.72 -2.72
N PRO A 56 -0.50 11.83 -3.61
CA PRO A 56 -0.21 10.79 -4.60
C PRO A 56 0.28 9.47 -3.98
N PHE A 57 0.71 9.48 -2.73
CA PHE A 57 1.14 8.29 -1.99
C PHE A 57 0.05 7.80 -1.03
N GLY A 58 -0.05 6.49 -0.86
CA GLY A 58 -1.07 5.86 -0.02
C GLY A 58 -0.59 4.55 0.60
N ASN A 59 0.61 4.53 1.19
CA ASN A 59 1.16 3.33 1.81
C ASN A 59 0.41 2.97 3.09
N GLY A 60 0.45 3.84 4.10
CA GLY A 60 -0.17 3.58 5.38
C GLY A 60 -0.45 4.86 6.17
N THR A 61 -1.38 4.75 7.11
CA THR A 61 -1.74 5.85 8.02
C THR A 61 -2.19 5.33 9.38
N GLY A 62 -2.05 6.16 10.41
CA GLY A 62 -2.53 5.89 11.76
C GLY A 62 -3.43 7.02 12.26
N LEU A 63 -4.56 6.67 12.86
CA LEU A 63 -5.43 7.59 13.57
C LEU A 63 -5.37 7.30 15.07
N PHE A 64 -5.10 8.32 15.87
CA PHE A 64 -5.17 8.26 17.33
C PHE A 64 -6.44 8.95 17.81
N THR A 65 -7.34 8.20 18.41
CA THR A 65 -8.63 8.71 18.88
C THR A 65 -9.22 7.83 19.98
N GLN A 66 -10.02 8.43 20.85
CA GLN A 66 -10.87 7.71 21.80
C GLN A 66 -12.30 7.51 21.26
N SER A 67 -12.64 8.12 20.12
CA SER A 67 -13.97 8.03 19.51
C SER A 67 -14.07 6.86 18.55
N GLY A 68 -14.87 5.85 18.90
CA GLY A 68 -15.17 4.74 18.00
C GLY A 68 -15.91 5.18 16.71
N ALA A 69 -16.65 6.28 16.76
CA ALA A 69 -17.31 6.84 15.58
C ALA A 69 -16.28 7.45 14.62
N ALA A 70 -15.32 8.22 15.14
CA ALA A 70 -14.22 8.78 14.36
C ALA A 70 -13.37 7.67 13.73
N ALA A 71 -13.06 6.61 14.49
CA ALA A 71 -12.29 5.47 13.99
C ALA A 71 -13.01 4.74 12.84
N ARG A 72 -14.30 4.48 12.97
CA ARG A 72 -15.10 3.85 11.90
C ARG A 72 -15.18 4.72 10.65
N LYS A 73 -15.42 6.02 10.82
CA LYS A 73 -15.44 6.96 9.69
C LYS A 73 -14.10 6.97 8.99
N PHE A 74 -13.01 7.13 9.73
CA PHE A 74 -11.66 7.20 9.17
C PHE A 74 -11.32 5.94 8.36
N GLN A 75 -11.47 4.74 8.93
CA GLN A 75 -11.14 3.49 8.23
C GLN A 75 -12.01 3.23 7.00
N SER A 76 -13.22 3.81 6.94
CA SER A 76 -14.14 3.66 5.80
C SER A 76 -13.83 4.62 4.66
N GLU A 77 -13.34 5.82 4.98
CA GLU A 77 -13.21 6.91 4.00
C GLU A 77 -11.76 7.16 3.56
N ILE A 78 -10.77 6.64 4.32
CA ILE A 78 -9.36 6.82 4.00
C ILE A 78 -8.92 5.88 2.87
N ASP A 79 -8.28 6.41 1.84
CA ASP A 79 -7.79 5.66 0.69
C ASP A 79 -6.28 5.41 0.80
N VAL A 80 -5.91 4.47 1.67
CA VAL A 80 -4.53 4.00 1.84
C VAL A 80 -4.50 2.48 2.00
N GLY A 81 -3.35 1.87 1.75
CA GLY A 81 -3.21 0.42 1.82
C GLY A 81 -3.26 -0.17 3.22
N GLN A 82 -2.80 0.57 4.23
CA GLN A 82 -2.71 0.10 5.61
C GLN A 82 -3.27 1.16 6.56
N VAL A 83 -4.17 0.75 7.45
CA VAL A 83 -4.83 1.67 8.39
C VAL A 83 -4.62 1.18 9.82
N GLY A 84 -4.03 2.02 10.66
CA GLY A 84 -3.89 1.80 12.09
C GLY A 84 -4.89 2.64 12.89
N ILE A 85 -5.51 2.06 13.90
CA ILE A 85 -6.27 2.80 14.90
C ILE A 85 -5.55 2.67 16.22
N ASN A 86 -5.05 3.79 16.72
CA ASN A 86 -4.19 3.86 17.92
C ASN A 86 -2.90 3.04 17.80
N ILE A 87 -2.45 2.84 16.58
CA ILE A 87 -1.19 2.18 16.22
C ILE A 87 -0.44 3.09 15.26
N PRO A 88 0.81 3.48 15.56
CA PRO A 88 1.55 4.46 14.77
C PRO A 88 2.02 3.91 13.41
N ILE A 89 2.33 2.61 13.35
CA ILE A 89 2.84 1.94 12.15
C ILE A 89 2.02 0.69 11.90
N PRO A 90 1.05 0.71 10.98
CA PRO A 90 0.09 -0.37 10.76
C PRO A 90 0.63 -1.50 9.87
N VAL A 91 1.92 -1.80 9.94
CA VAL A 91 2.53 -2.90 9.18
C VAL A 91 1.94 -4.23 9.66
N PRO A 92 1.36 -5.04 8.76
CA PRO A 92 0.73 -6.29 9.14
C PRO A 92 1.77 -7.34 9.53
N VAL A 93 1.38 -8.24 10.44
CA VAL A 93 2.15 -9.46 10.69
C VAL A 93 2.18 -10.35 9.42
N PRO A 94 3.19 -11.23 9.25
CA PRO A 94 3.43 -11.94 7.98
C PRO A 94 2.30 -12.82 7.44
N PHE A 95 1.27 -13.12 8.23
CA PHE A 95 0.08 -13.88 7.79
C PHE A 95 -0.87 -13.06 6.91
N PHE A 96 -0.78 -11.73 6.96
CA PHE A 96 -1.57 -10.81 6.16
C PHE A 96 -0.70 -10.15 5.10
N SER A 97 -1.29 -9.87 3.95
CA SER A 97 -0.56 -9.25 2.84
C SER A 97 -0.14 -7.82 3.18
N PHE A 98 1.07 -7.46 2.79
CA PHE A 98 1.50 -6.06 2.76
C PHE A 98 0.76 -5.35 1.63
N THR A 99 -0.04 -4.37 1.99
CA THR A 99 -0.86 -3.60 1.06
C THR A 99 -0.35 -2.18 0.93
N GLY A 100 -0.67 -1.54 -0.17
CA GLY A 100 -0.38 -0.15 -0.47
C GLY A 100 -1.40 0.35 -1.50
N SER A 101 -1.43 1.65 -1.72
CA SER A 101 -2.33 2.29 -2.68
C SER A 101 -1.59 3.36 -3.48
N ARG A 102 -2.12 3.71 -4.63
CA ARG A 102 -1.65 4.80 -5.50
C ARG A 102 -0.16 4.66 -5.84
N GLY A 103 0.60 5.76 -5.78
CA GLY A 103 2.04 5.78 -6.10
C GLY A 103 2.96 5.04 -5.12
N SER A 104 2.43 4.55 -3.99
CA SER A 104 3.22 3.81 -3.00
C SER A 104 3.42 2.33 -3.32
N LYS A 105 2.69 1.79 -4.30
CA LYS A 105 2.78 0.37 -4.62
C LYS A 105 2.59 0.12 -6.11
N LEU A 106 3.40 -0.77 -6.66
CA LEU A 106 3.25 -1.30 -8.01
C LEU A 106 2.54 -2.66 -7.97
N GLY A 107 1.45 -2.78 -8.74
CA GLY A 107 0.63 -3.99 -8.80
C GLY A 107 -0.30 -4.18 -7.59
N ASP A 108 -1.14 -5.22 -7.65
CA ASP A 108 -2.23 -5.44 -6.71
C ASP A 108 -1.92 -6.50 -5.65
N LEU A 109 -0.96 -7.39 -5.92
CA LEU A 109 -0.63 -8.52 -5.04
C LEU A 109 0.48 -8.15 -4.06
N GLY A 110 0.39 -8.68 -2.84
CA GLY A 110 1.42 -8.57 -1.81
C GLY A 110 2.42 -9.73 -1.85
N PRO A 111 3.71 -9.46 -1.52
CA PRO A 111 4.78 -10.45 -1.61
C PRO A 111 4.76 -11.48 -0.47
N TYR A 112 3.86 -11.38 0.49
CA TYR A 112 3.67 -12.33 1.58
C TYR A 112 2.20 -12.39 2.04
N GLY A 113 1.89 -13.23 3.04
CA GLY A 113 0.52 -13.52 3.44
C GLY A 113 -0.18 -14.42 2.43
N LYS A 114 -1.51 -14.37 2.38
CA LYS A 114 -2.32 -15.24 1.51
C LYS A 114 -2.07 -15.01 0.01
N GLN A 115 -1.59 -13.85 -0.37
CA GLN A 115 -1.34 -13.47 -1.76
C GLN A 115 0.02 -13.96 -2.30
N VAL A 116 0.90 -14.47 -1.44
CA VAL A 116 2.28 -14.82 -1.79
C VAL A 116 2.37 -15.80 -2.97
N VAL A 117 1.50 -16.79 -3.01
CA VAL A 117 1.49 -17.78 -4.10
C VAL A 117 1.17 -17.10 -5.43
N GLN A 118 0.13 -16.28 -5.46
CA GLN A 118 -0.25 -15.56 -6.67
C GLN A 118 0.81 -14.52 -7.09
N PHE A 119 1.48 -13.90 -6.11
CA PHE A 119 2.53 -12.91 -6.38
C PHE A 119 3.76 -13.50 -7.08
N TYR A 120 4.18 -14.72 -6.67
CA TYR A 120 5.37 -15.37 -7.22
C TYR A 120 5.09 -16.39 -8.33
N THR A 121 3.83 -16.59 -8.71
CA THR A 121 3.43 -17.55 -9.75
C THR A 121 2.63 -16.89 -10.85
N GLN A 122 2.60 -17.54 -12.01
CA GLN A 122 1.80 -17.11 -13.14
C GLN A 122 0.74 -18.18 -13.42
N THR A 123 -0.51 -17.74 -13.56
CA THR A 123 -1.60 -18.65 -13.96
C THR A 123 -1.50 -18.94 -15.45
N LYS A 124 -1.53 -20.22 -15.80
CA LYS A 124 -1.65 -20.71 -17.18
C LYS A 124 -2.95 -21.46 -17.34
N THR A 125 -3.79 -21.00 -18.23
CA THR A 125 -5.02 -21.71 -18.61
C THR A 125 -4.72 -22.64 -19.77
N VAL A 126 -5.06 -23.92 -19.61
CA VAL A 126 -4.91 -24.94 -20.65
C VAL A 126 -6.27 -25.55 -20.90
N THR A 127 -6.72 -25.49 -22.15
CA THR A 127 -7.90 -26.20 -22.61
C THR A 127 -7.44 -27.25 -23.60
N SER A 128 -7.80 -28.50 -23.36
CA SER A 128 -7.45 -29.58 -24.26
C SER A 128 -8.64 -30.48 -24.55
N ARG A 129 -8.67 -31.02 -25.75
CA ARG A 129 -9.63 -32.03 -26.16
C ARG A 129 -8.88 -33.15 -26.83
N TRP A 130 -9.16 -34.37 -26.39
CA TRP A 130 -8.60 -35.57 -26.98
C TRP A 130 -9.67 -36.22 -27.83
N PHE A 131 -9.29 -36.64 -29.04
CA PHE A 131 -10.17 -37.38 -29.96
C PHE A 131 -9.70 -38.82 -30.03
N ASP A 132 -10.62 -39.73 -30.09
CA ASP A 132 -10.32 -41.11 -30.48
C ASP A 132 -9.92 -41.15 -31.95
N ASP A 133 -9.07 -42.11 -32.33
CA ASP A 133 -8.50 -42.21 -33.68
C ASP A 133 -9.56 -42.23 -34.79
N ASP A 134 -10.76 -42.74 -34.51
CA ASP A 134 -11.87 -42.80 -35.45
C ASP A 134 -12.53 -41.43 -35.73
N THR A 135 -12.25 -40.39 -34.90
CA THR A 135 -12.85 -39.05 -35.03
C THR A 135 -11.91 -38.03 -35.70
N VAL A 136 -10.69 -38.41 -35.99
CA VAL A 136 -9.69 -37.50 -36.60
C VAL A 136 -10.10 -37.01 -38.00
N ASN A 137 -10.99 -37.75 -38.67
CA ASN A 137 -11.46 -37.45 -40.02
C ASN A 137 -12.69 -36.53 -40.10
N ASP A 138 -13.36 -36.25 -38.99
CA ASP A 138 -14.64 -35.50 -38.96
C ASP A 138 -14.54 -34.00 -38.78
N GLY A 139 -13.36 -33.44 -38.97
CA GLY A 139 -13.14 -31.98 -38.83
C GLY A 139 -13.06 -31.50 -37.38
N VAL A 140 -12.57 -30.29 -37.19
CA VAL A 140 -12.41 -29.69 -35.86
C VAL A 140 -13.75 -29.24 -35.30
N ASN A 141 -14.26 -29.94 -34.30
CA ASN A 141 -15.44 -29.49 -33.56
C ASN A 141 -15.03 -28.54 -32.45
N THR A 142 -15.34 -27.26 -32.60
CA THR A 142 -15.02 -26.20 -31.63
C THR A 142 -16.12 -25.96 -30.60
N THR A 143 -17.18 -26.77 -30.57
CA THR A 143 -18.31 -26.61 -29.64
C THR A 143 -17.95 -27.17 -28.26
N ILE A 144 -18.04 -26.33 -27.24
CA ILE A 144 -17.91 -26.74 -25.83
C ILE A 144 -19.31 -27.07 -25.32
N ASN A 145 -19.58 -28.35 -25.03
CA ASN A 145 -20.81 -28.76 -24.34
C ASN A 145 -20.56 -28.62 -22.83
N LEU A 146 -21.13 -27.56 -22.25
CA LEU A 146 -21.21 -27.38 -20.80
C LEU A 146 -22.41 -28.20 -20.29
N ARG A 147 -22.16 -29.34 -19.65
CA ARG A 147 -23.15 -30.11 -18.89
C ARG A 147 -22.97 -29.86 -17.42
#